data_e428475139dc713c61587f6a6fe35019
#
_entry.id   e428475139dc713c61587f6a6fe35019
#
_cell.length_a   1.000
_cell.length_b   1.000
_cell.length_c   1.000
_cell.angle_alpha   90.00
_cell.angle_beta   90.00
_cell.angle_gamma   90.00
#
_symmetry.space_group_name_H-M   'P 1'
#
loop_
_entity.id
_entity.type
_entity.pdbx_description
1 polymer ?
#
loop_
_entity_poly.entity_id
_entity_poly.type
_entity_poly.pdbx_seq_one_letter_code
_entity_poly.pdbx_strand_id
1 'polypeptide(L)'
;VKNLITAIPPDLRQGDENLLSDQDLKNLIAKYDLNEKPAKIFKLKELSKKLISKGEKVLIWSTHLKTIDLITKELSKEGINISKITGKTKLKEREEIKDKFNDSSSNLDAIIAIPQACSESISLHKACHHGIYYDMNYNTSEFLQSLDRIHRVGGSEKNPVFYYFLQYENS
;
A
#
# COMPACT_ATOMS: atom_id res chain seq x y z
N VAL A 1 -11.93 4.97 12.05
CA VAL A 1 -11.52 4.92 13.47
C VAL A 1 -10.02 4.63 13.57
N LYS A 2 -9.45 3.61 12.88
CA LYS A 2 -8.00 3.33 12.92
C LYS A 2 -7.14 4.49 12.36
N ASN A 3 -7.59 5.20 11.34
CA ASN A 3 -6.87 6.37 10.81
C ASN A 3 -6.91 7.57 11.78
N LEU A 4 -7.92 7.65 12.66
CA LEU A 4 -7.98 8.66 13.70
C LEU A 4 -6.96 8.41 14.83
N ILE A 5 -6.74 7.13 15.18
CA ILE A 5 -5.76 6.76 16.21
C ILE A 5 -4.33 7.10 15.77
N THR A 6 -4.04 7.02 14.47
CA THR A 6 -2.72 7.43 13.94
C THR A 6 -2.53 8.94 13.83
N ALA A 7 -3.61 9.72 13.88
CA ALA A 7 -3.57 11.19 13.94
C ALA A 7 -3.39 11.75 15.35
N ILE A 8 -3.45 10.91 16.40
CA ILE A 8 -3.21 11.34 17.78
C ILE A 8 -1.71 11.62 17.95
N PRO A 9 -1.31 12.81 18.42
CA PRO A 9 0.07 13.14 18.70
C PRO A 9 0.79 12.10 19.58
N PRO A 10 2.09 11.84 19.37
CA PRO A 10 2.84 10.81 20.10
C PRO A 10 2.84 11.00 21.63
N ASP A 11 2.83 12.24 22.09
CA ASP A 11 2.75 12.62 23.51
C ASP A 11 1.45 12.19 24.18
N LEU A 12 0.37 12.06 23.42
CA LEU A 12 -0.92 11.55 23.92
C LEU A 12 -1.04 10.02 23.87
N ARG A 13 -0.01 9.32 23.33
CA ARG A 13 0.03 7.85 23.24
C ARG A 13 0.81 7.19 24.38
N GLN A 14 1.61 7.97 25.14
CA GLN A 14 2.37 7.42 26.26
C GLN A 14 1.41 7.25 27.46
N GLY A 15 1.20 6.01 27.78
CA GLY A 15 0.39 5.34 28.77
C GLY A 15 0.37 5.89 30.20
N ASP A 16 0.03 7.15 30.36
CA ASP A 16 -0.58 7.60 31.59
C ASP A 16 -2.09 7.36 31.49
N GLU A 17 -2.68 6.87 32.55
CA GLU A 17 -4.08 6.47 32.70
C GLU A 17 -5.14 7.58 32.47
N ASN A 18 -4.76 8.67 31.83
CA ASN A 18 -5.66 9.68 31.28
C ASN A 18 -6.10 9.23 29.86
N LEU A 19 -6.88 8.16 29.82
CA LEU A 19 -7.76 7.88 28.68
C LEU A 19 -8.51 9.16 28.36
N LEU A 20 -8.30 9.71 27.15
CA LEU A 20 -9.11 10.80 26.61
C LEU A 20 -10.57 10.48 26.92
N SER A 21 -11.27 11.36 27.58
CA SER A 21 -12.69 11.16 27.84
C SER A 21 -13.40 10.96 26.48
N ASP A 22 -14.52 10.24 26.47
CA ASP A 22 -15.34 10.10 25.25
C ASP A 22 -15.68 11.46 24.62
N GLN A 23 -15.75 12.51 25.45
CA GLN A 23 -16.01 13.86 24.98
C GLN A 23 -14.79 14.49 24.28
N ASP A 24 -13.58 14.24 24.78
CA ASP A 24 -12.34 14.73 24.14
C ASP A 24 -12.12 14.03 22.80
N LEU A 25 -12.41 12.73 22.73
CA LEU A 25 -12.36 11.97 21.47
C LEU A 25 -13.40 12.50 20.47
N LYS A 26 -14.63 12.79 20.90
CA LYS A 26 -15.66 13.41 20.05
C LYS A 26 -15.25 14.79 19.57
N ASN A 27 -14.64 15.61 20.43
CA ASN A 27 -14.15 16.94 20.08
C ASN A 27 -12.99 16.88 19.08
N LEU A 28 -12.07 15.91 19.23
CA LEU A 28 -11.00 15.64 18.27
C LEU A 28 -11.56 15.20 16.91
N ILE A 29 -12.53 14.29 16.91
CA ILE A 29 -13.21 13.83 15.69
C ILE A 29 -13.94 14.99 14.99
N ALA A 30 -14.61 15.84 15.74
CA ALA A 30 -15.35 16.99 15.19
C ALA A 30 -14.42 18.08 14.60
N LYS A 31 -13.20 18.20 15.11
CA LYS A 31 -12.17 19.11 14.61
C LYS A 31 -11.33 18.53 13.47
N TYR A 32 -11.41 17.20 13.24
CA TYR A 32 -10.63 16.55 12.20
C TYR A 32 -11.17 16.91 10.82
N ASP A 33 -10.33 17.52 9.99
CA ASP A 33 -10.68 17.75 8.58
C ASP A 33 -10.67 16.41 7.82
N LEU A 34 -11.84 15.91 7.49
CA LEU A 34 -12.02 14.68 6.71
C LEU A 34 -11.41 14.77 5.31
N ASN A 35 -11.07 15.97 4.84
CA ASN A 35 -10.39 16.20 3.56
C ASN A 35 -8.87 16.20 3.70
N GLU A 36 -8.34 16.20 4.94
CA GLU A 36 -6.91 16.13 5.17
C GLU A 36 -6.36 14.80 4.67
N LYS A 37 -5.33 14.88 3.82
CA LYS A 37 -4.67 13.70 3.30
C LYS A 37 -3.57 13.25 4.26
N PRO A 38 -3.51 11.96 4.60
CA PRO A 38 -2.42 11.43 5.43
C PRO A 38 -1.05 11.75 4.81
N ALA A 39 -0.08 12.16 5.63
CA ALA A 39 1.27 12.47 5.17
C ALA A 39 1.92 11.33 4.37
N LYS A 40 1.59 10.08 4.70
CA LYS A 40 2.03 8.89 3.95
C LYS A 40 1.62 8.93 2.47
N ILE A 41 0.50 9.55 2.10
CA ILE A 41 0.07 9.69 0.70
C ILE A 41 1.07 10.51 -0.11
N PHE A 42 1.57 11.61 0.45
CA PHE A 42 2.55 12.45 -0.24
C PHE A 42 3.85 11.68 -0.47
N LYS A 43 4.31 10.94 0.55
CA LYS A 43 5.52 10.12 0.43
C LYS A 43 5.36 8.97 -0.55
N LEU A 44 4.19 8.33 -0.57
CA LEU A 44 3.87 7.29 -1.55
C LEU A 44 3.91 7.85 -2.97
N LYS A 45 3.31 9.03 -3.21
CA LYS A 45 3.30 9.69 -4.52
C LYS A 45 4.73 10.01 -4.99
N GLU A 46 5.54 10.62 -4.12
CA GLU A 46 6.94 10.95 -4.41
C GLU A 46 7.72 9.69 -4.80
N LEU A 47 7.65 8.64 -3.97
CA LEU A 47 8.38 7.40 -4.21
C LEU A 47 7.91 6.70 -5.49
N SER A 48 6.60 6.57 -5.68
CA SER A 48 6.04 5.92 -6.88
C SER A 48 6.44 6.67 -8.15
N LYS A 49 6.34 8.00 -8.19
CA LYS A 49 6.77 8.81 -9.33
C LYS A 49 8.26 8.64 -9.63
N LYS A 50 9.09 8.63 -8.58
CA LYS A 50 10.55 8.45 -8.71
C LYS A 50 10.90 7.09 -9.30
N LEU A 51 10.19 6.02 -8.93
CA LEU A 51 10.43 4.68 -9.44
C LEU A 51 9.92 4.55 -10.89
N ILE A 52 8.69 4.97 -11.15
CA ILE A 52 8.05 4.87 -12.47
C ILE A 52 8.79 5.72 -13.50
N SER A 53 9.31 6.90 -13.13
CA SER A 53 10.14 7.73 -14.04
C SER A 53 11.45 7.06 -14.47
N LYS A 54 11.87 6.00 -13.77
CA LYS A 54 13.03 5.16 -14.13
C LYS A 54 12.64 3.91 -14.93
N GLY A 55 11.36 3.79 -15.31
CA GLY A 55 10.83 2.62 -16.00
C GLY A 55 10.49 1.44 -15.10
N GLU A 56 10.52 1.63 -13.76
CA GLU A 56 10.23 0.56 -12.80
C GLU A 56 8.74 0.43 -12.56
N LYS A 57 8.25 -0.79 -12.40
CA LYS A 57 6.88 -1.09 -11.97
C LYS A 57 6.80 -1.26 -10.45
N VAL A 58 5.66 -0.91 -9.87
CA VAL A 58 5.52 -0.84 -8.40
C VAL A 58 4.33 -1.68 -7.92
N LEU A 59 4.56 -2.50 -6.90
CA LEU A 59 3.52 -3.20 -6.16
C LEU A 59 3.28 -2.50 -4.82
N ILE A 60 2.04 -2.06 -4.56
CA ILE A 60 1.67 -1.36 -3.33
C ILE A 60 0.77 -2.28 -2.49
N TRP A 61 1.12 -2.45 -1.23
CA TRP A 61 0.35 -3.22 -0.27
C TRP A 61 -0.43 -2.32 0.68
N SER A 62 -1.73 -2.58 0.82
CA SER A 62 -2.58 -1.95 1.82
C SER A 62 -3.66 -2.93 2.28
N THR A 63 -4.03 -2.86 3.56
CA THR A 63 -5.00 -3.77 4.20
C THR A 63 -6.42 -3.22 4.21
N HIS A 64 -6.62 -1.94 3.87
CA HIS A 64 -7.91 -1.26 3.99
C HIS A 64 -8.47 -0.79 2.64
N LEU A 65 -9.69 -1.22 2.29
CA LEU A 65 -10.35 -0.88 1.02
C LEU A 65 -10.46 0.63 0.78
N LYS A 66 -10.83 1.41 1.80
CA LYS A 66 -10.91 2.88 1.70
C LYS A 66 -9.55 3.51 1.40
N THR A 67 -8.48 2.98 1.99
CA THR A 67 -7.11 3.41 1.73
C THR A 67 -6.69 3.08 0.30
N ILE A 68 -7.05 1.89 -0.19
CA ILE A 68 -6.81 1.47 -1.58
C ILE A 68 -7.51 2.42 -2.56
N ASP A 69 -8.77 2.78 -2.31
CA ASP A 69 -9.50 3.72 -3.15
C ASP A 69 -8.87 5.11 -3.15
N LEU A 70 -8.46 5.60 -1.97
CA LEU A 70 -7.75 6.87 -1.84
C LEU A 70 -6.42 6.86 -2.61
N ILE A 71 -5.58 5.85 -2.40
CA ILE A 71 -4.29 5.71 -3.07
C ILE A 71 -4.48 5.65 -4.59
N THR A 72 -5.40 4.81 -5.06
CA THR A 72 -5.70 4.69 -6.49
C THR A 72 -6.09 6.05 -7.08
N LYS A 73 -7.02 6.77 -6.44
CA LYS A 73 -7.44 8.11 -6.87
C LYS A 73 -6.28 9.10 -6.92
N GLU A 74 -5.44 9.11 -5.89
CA GLU A 74 -4.34 10.07 -5.79
C GLU A 74 -3.20 9.77 -6.77
N LEU A 75 -2.85 8.50 -6.99
CA LEU A 75 -1.84 8.12 -7.98
C LEU A 75 -2.33 8.32 -9.42
N SER A 76 -3.61 8.03 -9.71
CA SER A 76 -4.18 8.30 -11.03
C SER A 76 -4.20 9.80 -11.37
N LYS A 77 -4.38 10.70 -10.40
CA LYS A 77 -4.24 12.15 -10.61
C LYS A 77 -2.83 12.58 -11.02
N GLU A 78 -1.81 11.80 -10.66
CA GLU A 78 -0.42 12.02 -11.05
C GLU A 78 -0.07 11.38 -12.41
N GLY A 79 -1.07 10.84 -13.11
CA GLY A 79 -0.88 10.19 -14.41
C GLY A 79 -0.37 8.74 -14.31
N ILE A 80 -0.35 8.13 -13.12
CA ILE A 80 0.09 6.76 -12.91
C ILE A 80 -1.05 5.81 -13.24
N ASN A 81 -0.81 4.86 -14.16
CA ASN A 81 -1.77 3.82 -14.49
C ASN A 81 -1.69 2.71 -13.42
N ILE A 82 -2.74 2.60 -12.62
CA ILE A 82 -2.79 1.70 -11.49
C ILE A 82 -4.01 0.79 -11.53
N SER A 83 -3.83 -0.50 -11.25
CA SER A 83 -4.91 -1.48 -11.06
C SER A 83 -5.03 -1.93 -9.62
N LYS A 84 -6.26 -2.32 -9.22
CA LYS A 84 -6.57 -2.78 -7.86
C LYS A 84 -6.81 -4.29 -7.85
N ILE A 85 -6.25 -4.99 -6.84
CA ILE A 85 -6.55 -6.39 -6.56
C ILE A 85 -7.04 -6.51 -5.11
N THR A 86 -8.31 -6.83 -4.96
CA THR A 86 -8.99 -6.95 -3.67
C THR A 86 -9.74 -8.27 -3.58
N GLY A 87 -10.33 -8.59 -2.44
CA GLY A 87 -11.18 -9.77 -2.30
C GLY A 87 -12.39 -9.80 -3.25
N LYS A 88 -12.82 -8.65 -3.78
CA LYS A 88 -13.91 -8.55 -4.77
C LYS A 88 -13.46 -8.77 -6.21
N THR A 89 -12.16 -8.73 -6.49
CA THR A 89 -11.61 -8.92 -7.84
C THR A 89 -11.71 -10.40 -8.22
N LYS A 90 -12.42 -10.71 -9.29
CA LYS A 90 -12.61 -12.08 -9.78
C LYS A 90 -11.29 -12.70 -10.23
N LEU A 91 -11.16 -14.02 -10.16
CA LEU A 91 -9.92 -14.73 -10.53
C LEU A 91 -9.46 -14.40 -11.95
N LYS A 92 -10.36 -14.43 -12.94
CA LYS A 92 -10.06 -14.06 -14.32
C LYS A 92 -9.49 -12.65 -14.45
N GLU A 93 -10.10 -11.68 -13.77
CA GLU A 93 -9.64 -10.29 -13.75
C GLU A 93 -8.26 -10.13 -13.11
N ARG A 94 -7.98 -10.93 -12.05
CA ARG A 94 -6.64 -10.95 -11.42
C ARG A 94 -5.57 -11.45 -12.40
N GLU A 95 -5.88 -12.47 -13.18
CA GLU A 95 -4.97 -13.00 -14.20
C GLU A 95 -4.73 -11.97 -15.31
N GLU A 96 -5.78 -11.32 -15.80
CA GLU A 96 -5.65 -10.25 -16.79
C GLU A 96 -4.80 -9.08 -16.30
N ILE A 97 -4.97 -8.66 -15.03
CA ILE A 97 -4.15 -7.61 -14.41
C ILE A 97 -2.69 -8.08 -14.29
N LYS A 98 -2.45 -9.32 -13.83
CA LYS A 98 -1.13 -9.92 -13.71
C LYS A 98 -0.41 -9.96 -15.07
N ASP A 99 -1.11 -10.43 -16.11
CA ASP A 99 -0.53 -10.57 -17.44
C ASP A 99 -0.20 -9.19 -18.05
N LYS A 100 -1.11 -8.22 -17.94
CA LYS A 100 -0.83 -6.83 -18.31
C LYS A 100 0.34 -6.23 -17.55
N PHE A 101 0.46 -6.52 -16.26
CA PHE A 101 1.54 -5.99 -15.45
C PHE A 101 2.90 -6.61 -15.81
N ASN A 102 2.92 -7.90 -16.13
CA ASN A 102 4.14 -8.61 -16.55
C ASN A 102 4.54 -8.31 -18.01
N ASP A 103 3.66 -7.72 -18.80
CA ASP A 103 3.96 -7.30 -20.16
C ASP A 103 4.71 -5.97 -20.15
N SER A 104 5.92 -5.95 -20.71
CA SER A 104 6.75 -4.75 -20.81
C SER A 104 6.20 -3.70 -21.78
N SER A 105 5.34 -4.10 -22.73
CA SER A 105 4.67 -3.18 -23.65
C SER A 105 3.43 -2.52 -23.06
N SER A 106 2.95 -3.02 -21.93
CA SER A 106 1.78 -2.50 -21.24
C SER A 106 2.12 -1.20 -20.49
N ASN A 107 1.19 -0.27 -20.53
CA ASN A 107 1.26 1.00 -19.79
C ASN A 107 0.80 0.90 -18.33
N LEU A 108 0.64 -0.32 -17.78
CA LEU A 108 0.27 -0.50 -16.38
C LEU A 108 1.51 -0.33 -15.49
N ASP A 109 1.56 0.78 -14.73
CA ASP A 109 2.71 1.19 -13.94
C ASP A 109 2.72 0.58 -12.54
N ALA A 110 1.53 0.43 -11.94
CA ALA A 110 1.40 -0.01 -10.57
C ALA A 110 0.23 -0.97 -10.35
N ILE A 111 0.39 -1.86 -9.36
CA ILE A 111 -0.71 -2.61 -8.77
C ILE A 111 -0.81 -2.22 -7.30
N ILE A 112 -2.04 -1.99 -6.81
CA ILE A 112 -2.32 -1.92 -5.38
C ILE A 112 -3.18 -3.11 -4.97
N ALA A 113 -2.77 -3.81 -3.90
CA ALA A 113 -3.40 -5.06 -3.52
C ALA A 113 -3.52 -5.26 -2.01
N ILE A 114 -4.51 -6.06 -1.62
CA ILE A 114 -4.61 -6.62 -0.27
C ILE A 114 -3.78 -7.91 -0.24
N PRO A 115 -2.86 -8.12 0.74
CA PRO A 115 -2.05 -9.34 0.82
C PRO A 115 -2.87 -10.63 0.73
N GLN A 116 -3.98 -10.72 1.47
CA GLN A 116 -4.88 -11.88 1.46
C GLN A 116 -5.51 -12.15 0.08
N ALA A 117 -5.81 -11.11 -0.69
CA ALA A 117 -6.40 -11.27 -2.02
C ALA A 117 -5.38 -11.81 -3.05
N CYS A 118 -4.10 -11.71 -2.74
CA CYS A 118 -3.00 -12.20 -3.57
C CYS A 118 -2.42 -13.53 -3.09
N SER A 119 -3.02 -14.17 -2.06
CA SER A 119 -2.54 -15.44 -1.49
C SER A 119 -2.50 -16.59 -2.49
N GLU A 120 -3.34 -16.55 -3.53
CA GLU A 120 -3.38 -17.55 -4.58
C GLU A 120 -2.81 -17.02 -5.91
N SER A 121 -1.74 -17.64 -6.37
CA SER A 121 -1.21 -17.67 -7.74
C SER A 121 -0.77 -16.36 -8.43
N ILE A 122 -0.74 -15.21 -7.79
CA ILE A 122 -0.23 -13.99 -8.46
C ILE A 122 1.29 -13.91 -8.33
N SER A 123 1.98 -13.97 -9.46
CA SER A 123 3.43 -13.84 -9.53
C SER A 123 3.80 -12.65 -10.40
N LEU A 124 4.50 -11.67 -9.82
CA LEU A 124 4.84 -10.39 -10.45
C LEU A 124 6.36 -10.20 -10.59
N HIS A 125 7.17 -11.18 -10.19
CA HIS A 125 8.62 -11.12 -10.14
C HIS A 125 9.31 -10.87 -11.49
N LYS A 126 8.60 -11.07 -12.62
CA LYS A 126 9.15 -10.85 -13.96
C LYS A 126 9.26 -9.37 -14.32
N ALA A 127 8.37 -8.55 -13.79
CA ALA A 127 8.26 -7.13 -14.15
C ALA A 127 8.40 -6.17 -12.98
N CYS A 128 8.31 -6.65 -11.73
CA CYS A 128 8.30 -5.81 -10.54
C CYS A 128 9.39 -6.21 -9.55
N HIS A 129 10.20 -5.23 -9.18
CA HIS A 129 11.27 -5.38 -8.19
C HIS A 129 11.10 -4.42 -7.00
N HIS A 130 10.00 -3.67 -6.96
CA HIS A 130 9.73 -2.66 -5.94
C HIS A 130 8.37 -2.90 -5.27
N GLY A 131 8.39 -3.28 -3.99
CA GLY A 131 7.21 -3.44 -3.13
C GLY A 131 7.10 -2.31 -2.11
N ILE A 132 5.98 -1.62 -2.05
CA ILE A 132 5.72 -0.55 -1.07
C ILE A 132 4.62 -0.98 -0.13
N TYR A 133 4.92 -1.08 1.16
CA TYR A 133 3.95 -1.31 2.22
C TYR A 133 3.45 0.04 2.74
N TYR A 134 2.23 0.41 2.34
CA TYR A 134 1.58 1.61 2.83
C TYR A 134 1.06 1.42 4.26
N ASP A 135 0.46 0.29 4.51
CA ASP A 135 0.09 -0.21 5.84
C ASP A 135 0.29 -1.74 5.89
N MET A 136 0.41 -2.28 7.09
CA MET A 136 0.60 -3.71 7.35
C MET A 136 -0.37 -4.18 8.43
N ASN A 137 -0.74 -5.45 8.39
CA ASN A 137 -1.34 -6.15 9.51
C ASN A 137 -0.26 -6.92 10.29
N TYR A 138 -0.61 -7.41 11.47
CA TYR A 138 0.29 -8.20 12.31
C TYR A 138 0.34 -9.69 11.92
N ASN A 139 -0.23 -10.09 10.77
CA ASN A 139 -0.20 -11.47 10.32
C ASN A 139 1.12 -11.77 9.58
N THR A 140 2.04 -12.40 10.29
CA THR A 140 3.37 -12.76 9.76
C THR A 140 3.29 -13.65 8.52
N SER A 141 2.34 -14.60 8.49
CA SER A 141 2.19 -15.50 7.33
C SER A 141 1.78 -14.73 6.07
N GLU A 142 0.82 -13.81 6.17
CA GLU A 142 0.42 -12.96 5.05
C GLU A 142 1.55 -12.02 4.60
N PHE A 143 2.32 -11.51 5.55
CA PHE A 143 3.48 -10.69 5.25
C PHE A 143 4.53 -11.48 4.45
N LEU A 144 4.94 -12.66 4.93
CA LEU A 144 5.91 -13.51 4.23
C LEU A 144 5.41 -13.90 2.83
N GLN A 145 4.13 -14.29 2.69
CA GLN A 145 3.54 -14.58 1.40
C GLN A 145 3.54 -13.37 0.45
N SER A 146 3.36 -12.17 0.98
CA SER A 146 3.39 -10.95 0.14
C SER A 146 4.78 -10.64 -0.39
N LEU A 147 5.85 -10.97 0.34
CA LEU A 147 7.22 -10.86 -0.14
C LEU A 147 7.45 -11.75 -1.36
N ASP A 148 6.94 -12.99 -1.34
CA ASP A 148 7.12 -13.98 -2.41
C ASP A 148 6.42 -13.60 -3.73
N ARG A 149 5.61 -12.53 -3.76
CA ARG A 149 4.95 -12.09 -5.01
C ARG A 149 5.93 -11.46 -6.00
N ILE A 150 6.95 -10.80 -5.50
CA ILE A 150 8.01 -10.16 -6.32
C ILE A 150 9.39 -10.77 -6.06
N HIS A 151 9.58 -11.51 -4.97
CA HIS A 151 10.79 -12.27 -4.68
C HIS A 151 10.55 -13.76 -4.92
N ARG A 152 11.17 -14.32 -5.95
CA ARG A 152 11.11 -15.76 -6.23
C ARG A 152 12.48 -16.32 -6.62
N VAL A 153 12.71 -17.58 -6.26
CA VAL A 153 13.89 -18.33 -6.67
C VAL A 153 13.99 -18.33 -8.20
N GLY A 154 15.14 -17.96 -8.73
CA GLY A 154 15.39 -17.84 -10.19
C GLY A 154 15.09 -16.46 -10.80
N GLY A 155 14.45 -15.54 -10.06
CA GLY A 155 14.17 -14.16 -10.54
C GLY A 155 15.07 -13.10 -9.91
N SER A 156 15.32 -13.21 -8.60
CA SER A 156 16.03 -12.19 -7.83
C SER A 156 17.55 -12.30 -7.85
N GLU A 157 18.13 -13.38 -8.34
CA GLU A 157 19.59 -13.55 -8.39
C GLU A 157 20.28 -12.52 -9.29
N LYS A 158 19.57 -12.04 -10.33
CA LYS A 158 20.09 -11.05 -11.28
C LYS A 158 19.60 -9.63 -11.00
N ASN A 159 18.42 -9.49 -10.37
CA ASN A 159 17.79 -8.19 -10.09
C ASN A 159 17.39 -8.12 -8.61
N PRO A 160 18.00 -7.23 -7.81
CA PRO A 160 17.64 -7.06 -6.41
C PRO A 160 16.20 -6.57 -6.28
N VAL A 161 15.50 -7.10 -5.27
CA VAL A 161 14.14 -6.68 -4.92
C VAL A 161 14.20 -5.72 -3.73
N PHE A 162 13.48 -4.62 -3.82
CA PHE A 162 13.44 -3.57 -2.80
C PHE A 162 12.07 -3.51 -2.16
N TYR A 163 12.04 -3.43 -0.83
CA TYR A 163 10.83 -3.25 -0.03
C TYR A 163 10.89 -1.95 0.74
N TYR A 164 9.86 -1.14 0.62
CA TYR A 164 9.72 0.17 1.25
C TYR A 164 8.57 0.11 2.24
N PHE A 165 8.82 0.50 3.48
CA PHE A 165 7.83 0.54 4.55
C PHE A 165 7.53 1.99 4.89
N LEU A 166 6.28 2.42 4.64
CA LEU A 166 5.86 3.78 4.99
C LEU A 166 5.36 3.80 6.43
N GLN A 167 6.13 4.44 7.29
CA GLN A 167 5.81 4.60 8.71
C GLN A 167 5.78 6.08 9.08
N TYR A 168 5.02 6.42 10.11
CA TYR A 168 5.18 7.72 10.74
C TYR A 168 6.39 7.68 11.66
N GLU A 169 7.09 8.81 11.75
CA GLU A 169 8.14 8.98 12.74
C GLU A 169 7.55 8.77 14.14
N ASN A 170 8.18 7.95 14.96
CA ASN A 170 7.72 7.57 16.30
C ASN A 170 6.41 6.74 16.36
N SER A 171 6.09 5.98 15.31
CA SER A 171 4.93 5.06 15.32
C SER A 171 5.33 3.60 15.49
#